data_656d344253edaf2554440b55a80f36c5
#
_entry.id   656d344253edaf2554440b55a80f36c5
#
_cell.length_a   1.000
_cell.length_b   1.000
_cell.length_c   1.000
_cell.angle_alpha   90.00
_cell.angle_beta   90.00
_cell.angle_gamma   90.00
#
_symmetry.space_group_name_H-M   'P 1'
#
loop_
_entity.id
_entity.type
_entity.pdbx_description
1 polymer ?
#
loop_
_entity_poly.entity_id
_entity_poly.type
_entity_poly.pdbx_seq_one_letter_code
_entity_poly.pdbx_strand_id
1 'polypeptide(L)'
;MADENGFLLELRHINQIYGGGEQIFTAIQDVNLALNDGEFATLMGPTGCGKSTLLRIITGLQVPTAGEVLYRGAPLQGVNPHATIVFQTFALFPWLTVQENVEVALKARGVPPKIRTTRALDLLDRVGLDGFENAYPRELSGGMLQKVGFARAMAVEPELLCLDEPFSALDVLSAESLRGELLELWTDGVIPTRAILMATHNIEEAVFLADRILVMDKDPGRVIMNMKVDLPHPRQRKDPKFLNLVDRVYMVLAGHTQPEHVELGTAPGEPGRTRALPHINIDDLTGLLEHLDAMPNNRADIYALARELQINSDDLLRLIETAELLGFANIAYGDITLNPLGETFAEASIRARKEIFATRIRRLPLFKWLLSMLRATDKKQLEWDVIQKALELEFHEEEAERQLDTAIDWGRYAEILAYEDSSQVLFLEPGGATGFVKENAGAPGPQ
;
A
#
# COMPACT_ATOMS: atom_id res chain seq x y z
N MET A 1 -18.66 -25.80 -29.99
CA MET A 1 -17.26 -26.19 -29.83
C MET A 1 -16.72 -25.31 -28.72
N ALA A 2 -16.51 -25.86 -27.53
CA ALA A 2 -15.88 -25.12 -26.44
C ALA A 2 -14.39 -24.99 -26.81
N ASP A 3 -13.90 -23.75 -26.74
CA ASP A 3 -12.46 -23.46 -26.88
C ASP A 3 -11.71 -24.19 -25.75
N GLU A 4 -10.80 -25.11 -26.11
CA GLU A 4 -10.02 -25.92 -25.16
C GLU A 4 -9.01 -25.12 -24.32
N ASN A 5 -9.00 -23.78 -24.39
CA ASN A 5 -8.18 -22.86 -23.62
C ASN A 5 -8.98 -21.69 -23.03
N GLY A 6 -10.25 -21.89 -22.69
CA GLY A 6 -11.10 -20.81 -22.22
C GLY A 6 -10.80 -20.41 -20.78
N PHE A 7 -10.35 -19.18 -20.55
CA PHE A 7 -10.27 -18.56 -19.23
C PHE A 7 -11.67 -18.44 -18.60
N LEU A 8 -11.76 -18.57 -17.27
CA LEU A 8 -12.99 -18.28 -16.54
C LEU A 8 -13.36 -16.80 -16.68
N LEU A 9 -12.36 -15.92 -16.53
CA LEU A 9 -12.46 -14.48 -16.64
C LEU A 9 -11.30 -13.95 -17.48
N GLU A 10 -11.57 -12.98 -18.35
CA GLU A 10 -10.54 -12.25 -19.08
C GLU A 10 -10.87 -10.76 -19.14
N LEU A 11 -9.90 -9.94 -18.80
CA LEU A 11 -9.94 -8.50 -18.94
C LEU A 11 -9.03 -8.10 -20.09
N ARG A 12 -9.56 -7.28 -21.01
CA ARG A 12 -8.81 -6.80 -22.17
C ARG A 12 -8.81 -5.28 -22.19
N HIS A 13 -7.63 -4.70 -22.09
CA HIS A 13 -7.39 -3.26 -22.19
C HIS A 13 -8.30 -2.41 -21.29
N ILE A 14 -8.52 -2.86 -20.04
CA ILE A 14 -9.39 -2.16 -19.10
C ILE A 14 -8.78 -0.82 -18.72
N ASN A 15 -9.58 0.22 -18.92
CA ASN A 15 -9.29 1.57 -18.49
C ASN A 15 -10.44 2.12 -17.65
N GLN A 16 -10.12 2.84 -16.58
CA GLN A 16 -11.11 3.52 -15.76
C GLN A 16 -10.67 4.93 -15.46
N ILE A 17 -11.50 5.87 -15.88
CA ILE A 17 -11.29 7.29 -15.69
C ILE A 17 -12.47 7.83 -14.87
N TYR A 18 -12.16 8.63 -13.86
CA TYR A 18 -13.14 9.35 -13.05
C TYR A 18 -13.02 10.85 -13.30
N GLY A 19 -14.11 11.57 -12.99
CA GLY A 19 -14.17 13.01 -13.13
C GLY A 19 -14.69 13.48 -14.49
N GLY A 20 -14.74 14.80 -14.67
CA GLY A 20 -15.17 15.46 -15.90
C GLY A 20 -14.76 16.94 -15.88
N GLY A 21 -14.62 17.56 -17.05
CA GLY A 21 -14.13 18.93 -17.16
C GLY A 21 -12.63 19.04 -16.92
N GLU A 22 -12.21 19.93 -16.02
CA GLU A 22 -10.79 20.20 -15.75
C GLU A 22 -10.13 19.19 -14.78
N GLN A 23 -10.93 18.38 -14.07
CA GLN A 23 -10.40 17.37 -13.15
C GLN A 23 -10.68 15.96 -13.68
N ILE A 24 -9.71 15.36 -14.32
CA ILE A 24 -9.74 13.98 -14.83
C ILE A 24 -8.71 13.17 -14.06
N PHE A 25 -9.15 12.05 -13.44
CA PHE A 25 -8.30 11.10 -12.72
C PHE A 25 -8.36 9.75 -13.40
N THR A 26 -7.22 9.23 -13.87
CA THR A 26 -7.10 7.90 -14.45
C THR A 26 -6.78 6.89 -13.34
N ALA A 27 -7.80 6.17 -12.88
CA ALA A 27 -7.63 5.20 -11.80
C ALA A 27 -6.98 3.89 -12.27
N ILE A 28 -7.32 3.44 -13.50
CA ILE A 28 -6.78 2.21 -14.10
C ILE A 28 -6.45 2.48 -15.55
N GLN A 29 -5.29 2.02 -15.99
CA GLN A 29 -4.84 2.16 -17.37
C GLN A 29 -4.34 0.83 -17.93
N ASP A 30 -4.93 0.40 -19.03
CA ASP A 30 -4.54 -0.74 -19.86
C ASP A 30 -4.30 -2.04 -19.08
N VAL A 31 -5.20 -2.37 -18.17
CA VAL A 31 -5.10 -3.61 -17.40
C VAL A 31 -5.58 -4.79 -18.23
N ASN A 32 -4.69 -5.78 -18.37
CA ASN A 32 -4.94 -7.06 -18.99
C ASN A 32 -4.73 -8.17 -17.95
N LEU A 33 -5.73 -9.04 -17.78
CA LEU A 33 -5.73 -10.11 -16.79
C LEU A 33 -6.60 -11.27 -17.29
N ALA A 34 -6.13 -12.48 -17.08
CA ALA A 34 -6.95 -13.68 -17.28
C ALA A 34 -6.91 -14.54 -16.03
N LEU A 35 -8.01 -15.21 -15.69
CA LEU A 35 -8.15 -16.09 -14.53
C LEU A 35 -8.64 -17.46 -15.00
N ASN A 36 -8.01 -18.52 -14.50
CA ASN A 36 -8.36 -19.89 -14.85
C ASN A 36 -9.35 -20.51 -13.86
N ASP A 37 -10.04 -21.57 -14.28
CA ASP A 37 -10.70 -22.47 -13.33
C ASP A 37 -9.67 -23.12 -12.39
N GLY A 38 -9.99 -23.24 -11.11
CA GLY A 38 -9.12 -23.81 -10.08
C GLY A 38 -8.00 -22.89 -9.62
N GLU A 39 -8.08 -21.59 -9.90
CA GLU A 39 -7.02 -20.63 -9.57
C GLU A 39 -7.40 -19.70 -8.41
N PHE A 40 -6.51 -19.61 -7.42
CA PHE A 40 -6.55 -18.53 -6.43
C PHE A 40 -5.51 -17.48 -6.82
N ALA A 41 -5.96 -16.33 -7.31
CA ALA A 41 -5.09 -15.20 -7.66
C ALA A 41 -5.24 -14.04 -6.68
N THR A 42 -4.15 -13.28 -6.47
CA THR A 42 -4.19 -12.03 -5.70
C THR A 42 -3.81 -10.83 -6.55
N LEU A 43 -4.52 -9.72 -6.31
CA LEU A 43 -4.18 -8.39 -6.76
C LEU A 43 -3.48 -7.66 -5.61
N MET A 44 -2.22 -7.39 -5.76
CA MET A 44 -1.44 -6.63 -4.80
C MET A 44 -1.11 -5.24 -5.29
N GLY A 45 -0.89 -4.33 -4.37
CA GLY A 45 -0.43 -2.98 -4.69
C GLY A 45 -0.78 -1.98 -3.60
N PRO A 46 -0.20 -0.79 -3.63
CA PRO A 46 -0.44 0.25 -2.63
C PRO A 46 -1.91 0.67 -2.59
N THR A 47 -2.28 1.34 -1.51
CA THR A 47 -3.62 1.92 -1.37
C THR A 47 -3.87 2.94 -2.49
N GLY A 48 -5.05 2.88 -3.10
CA GLY A 48 -5.41 3.76 -4.22
C GLY A 48 -4.97 3.29 -5.62
N CYS A 49 -4.22 2.18 -5.78
CA CYS A 49 -3.80 1.68 -7.11
C CYS A 49 -4.93 1.07 -7.96
N GLY A 50 -6.17 1.08 -7.49
CA GLY A 50 -7.34 0.64 -8.29
C GLY A 50 -7.79 -0.80 -8.08
N LYS A 51 -7.30 -1.55 -7.08
CA LYS A 51 -7.71 -2.94 -6.79
C LYS A 51 -9.23 -3.10 -6.64
N SER A 52 -9.83 -2.33 -5.74
CA SER A 52 -11.29 -2.35 -5.50
C SER A 52 -12.10 -1.92 -6.73
N THR A 53 -11.57 -0.97 -7.52
CA THR A 53 -12.18 -0.56 -8.79
C THR A 53 -12.19 -1.73 -9.77
N LEU A 54 -11.07 -2.46 -9.88
CA LEU A 54 -10.97 -3.62 -10.76
C LEU A 54 -11.93 -4.74 -10.34
N LEU A 55 -12.04 -5.03 -9.03
CA LEU A 55 -12.99 -6.01 -8.51
C LEU A 55 -14.45 -5.62 -8.82
N ARG A 56 -14.80 -4.33 -8.73
CA ARG A 56 -16.14 -3.84 -9.11
C ARG A 56 -16.41 -3.98 -10.61
N ILE A 57 -15.41 -3.77 -11.46
CA ILE A 57 -15.50 -3.97 -12.90
C ILE A 57 -15.72 -5.46 -13.21
N ILE A 58 -14.97 -6.36 -12.60
CA ILE A 58 -15.06 -7.82 -12.77
C ILE A 58 -16.43 -8.35 -12.35
N THR A 59 -16.98 -7.82 -11.26
CA THR A 59 -18.31 -8.20 -10.76
C THR A 59 -19.46 -7.50 -11.50
N GLY A 60 -19.14 -6.60 -12.44
CA GLY A 60 -20.12 -5.84 -13.21
C GLY A 60 -20.87 -4.77 -12.42
N LEU A 61 -20.39 -4.45 -11.21
CA LEU A 61 -20.90 -3.33 -10.40
C LEU A 61 -20.47 -1.97 -10.96
N GLN A 62 -19.46 -1.96 -11.82
CA GLN A 62 -18.96 -0.79 -12.50
C GLN A 62 -18.62 -1.13 -13.95
N VAL A 63 -19.03 -0.25 -14.87
CA VAL A 63 -18.67 -0.37 -16.29
C VAL A 63 -17.33 0.33 -16.51
N PRO A 64 -16.34 -0.31 -17.15
CA PRO A 64 -15.07 0.35 -17.45
C PRO A 64 -15.27 1.47 -18.48
N THR A 65 -14.41 2.50 -18.43
CA THR A 65 -14.44 3.60 -19.41
C THR A 65 -14.04 3.12 -20.81
N ALA A 66 -13.12 2.14 -20.89
CA ALA A 66 -12.74 1.45 -22.11
C ALA A 66 -12.23 0.06 -21.81
N GLY A 67 -12.17 -0.80 -22.83
CA GLY A 67 -11.83 -2.21 -22.70
C GLY A 67 -13.06 -3.10 -22.54
N GLU A 68 -12.85 -4.39 -22.42
CA GLU A 68 -13.92 -5.37 -22.28
C GLU A 68 -13.61 -6.42 -21.21
N VAL A 69 -14.67 -6.89 -20.54
CA VAL A 69 -14.65 -8.01 -19.61
C VAL A 69 -15.31 -9.19 -20.29
N LEU A 70 -14.61 -10.30 -20.39
CA LEU A 70 -15.15 -11.56 -20.90
C LEU A 70 -15.28 -12.55 -19.75
N TYR A 71 -16.44 -13.14 -19.63
CA TYR A 71 -16.70 -14.24 -18.71
C TYR A 71 -17.00 -15.50 -19.51
N ARG A 72 -16.18 -16.56 -19.36
CA ARG A 72 -16.23 -17.77 -20.20
C ARG A 72 -16.27 -17.45 -21.70
N GLY A 73 -15.42 -16.50 -22.13
CA GLY A 73 -15.32 -16.05 -23.52
C GLY A 73 -16.47 -15.19 -24.04
N ALA A 74 -17.51 -14.92 -23.24
CA ALA A 74 -18.63 -14.05 -23.61
C ALA A 74 -18.48 -12.66 -22.95
N PRO A 75 -18.75 -11.56 -23.69
CA PRO A 75 -18.74 -10.22 -23.13
C PRO A 75 -19.71 -10.06 -21.96
N LEU A 76 -19.22 -9.56 -20.82
CA LEU A 76 -20.04 -9.30 -19.64
C LEU A 76 -20.90 -8.06 -19.86
N GLN A 77 -22.20 -8.21 -19.67
CA GLN A 77 -23.17 -7.09 -19.71
C GLN A 77 -23.88 -6.95 -18.38
N GLY A 78 -23.66 -5.83 -17.69
CA GLY A 78 -24.24 -5.58 -16.36
C GLY A 78 -23.58 -6.42 -15.27
N VAL A 79 -24.34 -6.71 -14.20
CA VAL A 79 -23.84 -7.46 -13.04
C VAL A 79 -23.53 -8.90 -13.43
N ASN A 80 -22.36 -9.39 -13.05
CA ASN A 80 -21.96 -10.78 -13.28
C ASN A 80 -22.76 -11.74 -12.36
N PRO A 81 -23.67 -12.57 -12.89
CA PRO A 81 -24.47 -13.46 -12.06
C PRO A 81 -23.67 -14.62 -11.46
N HIS A 82 -22.46 -14.87 -11.93
CA HIS A 82 -21.59 -15.95 -11.49
C HIS A 82 -20.49 -15.49 -10.53
N ALA A 83 -20.42 -14.19 -10.25
CA ALA A 83 -19.43 -13.61 -9.34
C ALA A 83 -20.10 -12.97 -8.11
N THR A 84 -19.41 -13.02 -6.98
CA THR A 84 -19.77 -12.27 -5.77
C THR A 84 -18.55 -11.55 -5.21
N ILE A 85 -18.78 -10.53 -4.40
CA ILE A 85 -17.73 -9.76 -3.75
C ILE A 85 -17.97 -9.72 -2.23
N VAL A 86 -16.89 -9.98 -1.47
CA VAL A 86 -16.79 -9.70 -0.04
C VAL A 86 -16.06 -8.39 0.12
N PHE A 87 -16.69 -7.42 0.76
CA PHE A 87 -16.15 -6.07 0.92
C PHE A 87 -15.31 -5.94 2.20
N GLN A 88 -14.35 -5.04 2.18
CA GLN A 88 -13.50 -4.69 3.31
C GLN A 88 -14.29 -4.30 4.58
N THR A 89 -15.40 -3.56 4.42
CA THR A 89 -16.24 -3.05 5.51
C THR A 89 -17.39 -3.97 5.88
N PHE A 90 -17.28 -5.28 5.61
CA PHE A 90 -18.31 -6.32 5.83
C PHE A 90 -19.62 -6.11 5.07
N ALA A 91 -20.04 -4.87 4.85
CA ALA A 91 -21.26 -4.43 4.15
C ALA A 91 -22.54 -5.18 4.59
N LEU A 92 -22.66 -5.48 5.88
CA LEU A 92 -23.83 -6.12 6.45
C LEU A 92 -24.97 -5.12 6.67
N PHE A 93 -26.20 -5.59 6.57
CA PHE A 93 -27.37 -4.80 6.91
C PHE A 93 -27.54 -4.78 8.44
N PRO A 94 -27.35 -3.65 9.13
CA PRO A 94 -27.31 -3.60 10.59
C PRO A 94 -28.66 -3.86 11.26
N TRP A 95 -29.75 -3.76 10.51
CA TRP A 95 -31.14 -4.04 10.97
C TRP A 95 -31.62 -5.47 10.70
N LEU A 96 -30.79 -6.30 10.06
CA LEU A 96 -31.06 -7.71 9.83
C LEU A 96 -30.22 -8.57 10.79
N THR A 97 -30.74 -9.71 11.18
CA THR A 97 -30.00 -10.72 11.94
C THR A 97 -28.87 -11.33 11.07
N VAL A 98 -28.00 -12.09 11.67
CA VAL A 98 -26.95 -12.85 10.99
C VAL A 98 -27.53 -13.76 9.92
N GLN A 99 -28.54 -14.56 10.27
CA GLN A 99 -29.24 -15.43 9.32
C GLN A 99 -29.89 -14.62 8.19
N GLU A 100 -30.62 -13.54 8.50
CA GLU A 100 -31.27 -12.70 7.51
C GLU A 100 -30.28 -12.03 6.55
N ASN A 101 -29.09 -11.66 7.04
CA ASN A 101 -28.00 -11.14 6.21
C ASN A 101 -27.51 -12.16 5.17
N VAL A 102 -27.48 -13.44 5.49
CA VAL A 102 -27.15 -14.52 4.54
C VAL A 102 -28.34 -14.77 3.61
N GLU A 103 -29.55 -14.83 4.15
CA GLU A 103 -30.76 -15.10 3.39
C GLU A 103 -31.07 -14.03 2.33
N VAL A 104 -30.66 -12.76 2.52
CA VAL A 104 -30.98 -11.68 1.58
C VAL A 104 -30.39 -11.95 0.19
N ALA A 105 -29.20 -12.56 0.10
CA ALA A 105 -28.57 -12.94 -1.17
C ALA A 105 -29.36 -14.05 -1.88
N LEU A 106 -29.81 -15.05 -1.14
CA LEU A 106 -30.68 -16.13 -1.64
C LEU A 106 -32.05 -15.62 -2.06
N LYS A 107 -32.61 -14.65 -1.31
CA LYS A 107 -33.86 -14.00 -1.64
C LYS A 107 -33.79 -13.26 -2.97
N ALA A 108 -32.69 -12.55 -3.21
CA ALA A 108 -32.45 -11.84 -4.47
C ALA A 108 -32.40 -12.80 -5.68
N ARG A 109 -31.95 -14.06 -5.46
CA ARG A 109 -31.94 -15.14 -6.47
C ARG A 109 -33.30 -15.86 -6.60
N GLY A 110 -34.35 -15.45 -5.87
CA GLY A 110 -35.66 -16.06 -5.92
C GLY A 110 -35.76 -17.43 -5.22
N VAL A 111 -34.82 -17.78 -4.35
CA VAL A 111 -34.83 -19.04 -3.60
C VAL A 111 -36.02 -19.05 -2.62
N PRO A 112 -36.86 -20.13 -2.59
CA PRO A 112 -37.99 -20.23 -1.70
C PRO A 112 -37.62 -20.12 -0.22
N PRO A 113 -38.47 -19.53 0.66
CA PRO A 113 -38.11 -19.25 2.07
C PRO A 113 -37.56 -20.46 2.83
N LYS A 114 -38.23 -21.61 2.75
CA LYS A 114 -37.84 -22.83 3.47
C LYS A 114 -36.43 -23.32 3.08
N ILE A 115 -36.10 -23.29 1.78
CA ILE A 115 -34.79 -23.70 1.27
C ILE A 115 -33.73 -22.65 1.69
N ARG A 116 -34.08 -21.36 1.63
CA ARG A 116 -33.22 -20.24 1.99
C ARG A 116 -32.78 -20.33 3.44
N THR A 117 -33.72 -20.56 4.37
CA THR A 117 -33.39 -20.72 5.80
C THR A 117 -32.44 -21.91 6.04
N THR A 118 -32.74 -23.07 5.46
CA THR A 118 -31.89 -24.26 5.63
C THR A 118 -30.48 -24.01 5.10
N ARG A 119 -30.33 -23.39 3.91
CA ARG A 119 -28.99 -23.06 3.35
C ARG A 119 -28.25 -22.02 4.17
N ALA A 120 -28.96 -21.01 4.68
CA ALA A 120 -28.31 -19.98 5.51
C ALA A 120 -27.75 -20.57 6.81
N LEU A 121 -28.52 -21.44 7.48
CA LEU A 121 -28.09 -22.13 8.70
C LEU A 121 -26.90 -23.06 8.43
N ASP A 122 -26.94 -23.88 7.39
CA ASP A 122 -25.82 -24.76 7.00
C ASP A 122 -24.53 -23.96 6.70
N LEU A 123 -24.62 -22.81 6.05
CA LEU A 123 -23.46 -21.95 5.78
C LEU A 123 -22.92 -21.28 7.05
N LEU A 124 -23.80 -20.86 7.95
CA LEU A 124 -23.39 -20.27 9.23
C LEU A 124 -22.67 -21.30 10.11
N ASP A 125 -23.16 -22.53 10.15
CA ASP A 125 -22.51 -23.64 10.84
C ASP A 125 -21.09 -23.89 10.24
N ARG A 126 -20.98 -23.97 8.90
CA ARG A 126 -19.69 -24.18 8.23
C ARG A 126 -18.64 -23.10 8.51
N VAL A 127 -19.05 -21.85 8.73
CA VAL A 127 -18.14 -20.75 9.08
C VAL A 127 -17.99 -20.58 10.60
N GLY A 128 -18.53 -21.51 11.40
CA GLY A 128 -18.42 -21.52 12.85
C GLY A 128 -19.19 -20.38 13.53
N LEU A 129 -20.40 -20.09 13.04
CA LEU A 129 -21.34 -19.10 13.60
C LEU A 129 -22.62 -19.76 14.15
N ASP A 130 -22.58 -21.07 14.43
CA ASP A 130 -23.67 -21.79 15.08
C ASP A 130 -23.98 -21.15 16.45
N GLY A 131 -25.26 -20.92 16.72
CA GLY A 131 -25.74 -20.22 17.92
C GLY A 131 -25.80 -18.69 17.83
N PHE A 132 -25.33 -18.08 16.72
CA PHE A 132 -25.39 -16.63 16.48
C PHE A 132 -26.38 -16.20 15.42
N GLU A 133 -27.24 -17.09 14.92
CA GLU A 133 -28.15 -16.87 13.78
C GLU A 133 -29.10 -15.70 14.03
N ASN A 134 -29.55 -15.55 15.28
CA ASN A 134 -30.50 -14.51 15.70
C ASN A 134 -29.81 -13.22 16.19
N ALA A 135 -28.47 -13.20 16.28
CA ALA A 135 -27.75 -12.01 16.69
C ALA A 135 -27.77 -10.94 15.60
N TYR A 136 -27.62 -9.69 16.00
CA TYR A 136 -27.46 -8.56 15.07
C TYR A 136 -25.97 -8.24 14.87
N PRO A 137 -25.59 -7.62 13.76
CA PRO A 137 -24.18 -7.26 13.48
C PRO A 137 -23.48 -6.54 14.62
N ARG A 138 -24.15 -5.65 15.35
CA ARG A 138 -23.60 -4.91 16.49
C ARG A 138 -23.20 -5.79 17.70
N GLU A 139 -23.64 -7.03 17.72
CA GLU A 139 -23.41 -7.99 18.81
C GLU A 139 -22.23 -8.93 18.49
N LEU A 140 -21.61 -8.77 17.32
CA LEU A 140 -20.53 -9.62 16.82
C LEU A 140 -19.17 -8.95 16.89
N SER A 141 -18.12 -9.76 17.01
CA SER A 141 -16.73 -9.32 16.79
C SER A 141 -16.45 -9.05 15.31
N GLY A 142 -15.37 -8.32 15.00
CA GLY A 142 -14.95 -8.05 13.61
C GLY A 142 -14.78 -9.34 12.78
N GLY A 143 -14.11 -10.35 13.36
CA GLY A 143 -13.95 -11.66 12.71
C GLY A 143 -15.28 -12.36 12.42
N MET A 144 -16.25 -12.29 13.34
CA MET A 144 -17.59 -12.85 13.13
C MET A 144 -18.36 -12.08 12.05
N LEU A 145 -18.27 -10.75 12.02
CA LEU A 145 -18.87 -9.93 10.95
C LEU A 145 -18.34 -10.34 9.58
N GLN A 146 -17.02 -10.59 9.47
CA GLN A 146 -16.42 -11.02 8.22
C GLN A 146 -16.91 -12.42 7.81
N LYS A 147 -17.02 -13.36 8.76
CA LYS A 147 -17.58 -14.70 8.53
C LYS A 147 -19.03 -14.64 8.00
N VAL A 148 -19.87 -13.75 8.52
CA VAL A 148 -21.22 -13.49 7.97
C VAL A 148 -21.13 -12.99 6.52
N GLY A 149 -20.20 -12.09 6.22
CA GLY A 149 -19.93 -11.61 4.86
C GLY A 149 -19.54 -12.73 3.91
N PHE A 150 -18.66 -13.63 4.33
CA PHE A 150 -18.31 -14.85 3.59
C PHE A 150 -19.49 -15.78 3.38
N ALA A 151 -20.24 -16.11 4.43
CA ALA A 151 -21.45 -16.95 4.34
C ALA A 151 -22.46 -16.38 3.35
N ARG A 152 -22.71 -15.06 3.40
CA ARG A 152 -23.60 -14.37 2.45
C ARG A 152 -23.10 -14.46 1.01
N ALA A 153 -21.79 -14.27 0.79
CA ALA A 153 -21.19 -14.36 -0.55
C ALA A 153 -21.25 -15.79 -1.11
N MET A 154 -21.00 -16.79 -0.27
CA MET A 154 -21.05 -18.21 -0.65
C MET A 154 -22.48 -18.74 -0.83
N ALA A 155 -23.49 -18.10 -0.21
CA ALA A 155 -24.88 -18.55 -0.27
C ALA A 155 -25.42 -18.66 -1.70
N VAL A 156 -24.94 -17.83 -2.63
CA VAL A 156 -25.35 -17.85 -4.03
C VAL A 156 -24.49 -18.78 -4.91
N GLU A 157 -23.60 -19.56 -4.31
CA GLU A 157 -22.74 -20.53 -4.99
C GLU A 157 -21.98 -19.89 -6.19
N PRO A 158 -21.17 -18.86 -5.96
CA PRO A 158 -20.51 -18.15 -7.04
C PRO A 158 -19.41 -19.01 -7.68
N GLU A 159 -19.28 -18.94 -9.02
CA GLU A 159 -18.12 -19.53 -9.71
C GLU A 159 -16.85 -18.70 -9.46
N LEU A 160 -16.98 -17.37 -9.30
CA LEU A 160 -15.90 -16.46 -8.99
C LEU A 160 -16.16 -15.72 -7.67
N LEU A 161 -15.28 -15.89 -6.70
CA LEU A 161 -15.31 -15.17 -5.43
C LEU A 161 -14.28 -14.06 -5.43
N CYS A 162 -14.74 -12.82 -5.41
CA CYS A 162 -13.90 -11.64 -5.27
C CYS A 162 -13.81 -11.23 -3.79
N LEU A 163 -12.61 -10.96 -3.30
CA LEU A 163 -12.35 -10.57 -1.91
C LEU A 163 -11.61 -9.23 -1.92
N ASP A 164 -12.21 -8.20 -1.34
CA ASP A 164 -11.61 -6.86 -1.27
C ASP A 164 -11.06 -6.61 0.13
N GLU A 165 -9.74 -6.81 0.31
CA GLU A 165 -9.02 -6.67 1.58
C GLU A 165 -9.71 -7.37 2.77
N PRO A 166 -10.02 -8.68 2.66
CA PRO A 166 -10.96 -9.36 3.55
C PRO A 166 -10.47 -9.49 5.00
N PHE A 167 -9.18 -9.27 5.27
CA PHE A 167 -8.59 -9.46 6.60
C PHE A 167 -8.10 -8.15 7.23
N SER A 168 -8.13 -7.04 6.50
CA SER A 168 -7.51 -5.76 6.92
C SER A 168 -8.18 -5.12 8.15
N ALA A 169 -9.47 -5.36 8.37
CA ALA A 169 -10.24 -4.82 9.50
C ALA A 169 -10.24 -5.73 10.74
N LEU A 170 -9.47 -6.83 10.73
CA LEU A 170 -9.47 -7.85 11.77
C LEU A 170 -8.21 -7.73 12.65
N ASP A 171 -8.35 -8.14 13.91
CA ASP A 171 -7.17 -8.39 14.76
C ASP A 171 -6.35 -9.57 14.22
N VAL A 172 -5.08 -9.64 14.63
CA VAL A 172 -4.11 -10.61 14.10
C VAL A 172 -4.57 -12.06 14.24
N LEU A 173 -5.16 -12.43 15.39
CA LEU A 173 -5.58 -13.82 15.66
C LEU A 173 -6.81 -14.18 14.83
N SER A 174 -7.80 -13.28 14.76
CA SER A 174 -9.00 -13.46 13.93
C SER A 174 -8.65 -13.55 12.45
N ALA A 175 -7.74 -12.70 11.97
CA ALA A 175 -7.26 -12.73 10.58
C ALA A 175 -6.55 -14.04 10.25
N GLU A 176 -5.70 -14.55 11.17
CA GLU A 176 -4.97 -15.81 10.97
C GLU A 176 -5.93 -17.01 10.91
N SER A 177 -6.88 -17.09 11.84
CA SER A 177 -7.91 -18.13 11.85
C SER A 177 -8.71 -18.15 10.55
N LEU A 178 -9.19 -16.96 10.14
CA LEU A 178 -10.04 -16.84 8.96
C LEU A 178 -9.28 -17.13 7.65
N ARG A 179 -7.96 -16.79 7.57
CA ARG A 179 -7.11 -17.18 6.44
C ARG A 179 -6.96 -18.70 6.33
N GLY A 180 -6.73 -19.38 7.48
CA GLY A 180 -6.66 -20.84 7.55
C GLY A 180 -7.98 -21.48 7.10
N GLU A 181 -9.10 -21.01 7.64
CA GLU A 181 -10.44 -21.50 7.30
C GLU A 181 -10.77 -21.31 5.79
N LEU A 182 -10.45 -20.14 5.22
CA LEU A 182 -10.66 -19.89 3.79
C LEU A 182 -9.82 -20.84 2.93
N LEU A 183 -8.56 -21.06 3.31
CA LEU A 183 -7.66 -21.95 2.58
C LEU A 183 -8.15 -23.41 2.64
N GLU A 184 -8.58 -23.89 3.80
CA GLU A 184 -9.16 -25.22 3.96
C GLU A 184 -10.42 -25.39 3.11
N LEU A 185 -11.36 -24.45 3.18
CA LEU A 185 -12.58 -24.48 2.37
C LEU A 185 -12.29 -24.51 0.87
N TRP A 186 -11.23 -23.82 0.44
CA TRP A 186 -10.80 -23.77 -0.95
C TRP A 186 -10.09 -25.07 -1.37
N THR A 187 -9.08 -25.52 -0.62
CA THR A 187 -8.26 -26.72 -0.97
C THR A 187 -9.05 -28.02 -0.88
N ASP A 188 -9.97 -28.13 0.07
CA ASP A 188 -10.81 -29.31 0.25
C ASP A 188 -11.99 -29.36 -0.73
N GLY A 189 -12.16 -28.29 -1.55
CA GLY A 189 -13.25 -28.23 -2.54
C GLY A 189 -14.64 -28.17 -1.91
N VAL A 190 -14.75 -27.69 -0.67
CA VAL A 190 -16.01 -27.59 0.08
C VAL A 190 -16.92 -26.50 -0.49
N ILE A 191 -16.29 -25.43 -1.04
CA ILE A 191 -17.03 -24.33 -1.69
C ILE A 191 -17.14 -24.62 -3.20
N PRO A 192 -18.30 -24.35 -3.82
CA PRO A 192 -18.52 -24.57 -5.25
C PRO A 192 -17.83 -23.53 -6.15
N THR A 193 -17.01 -22.68 -5.57
CA THR A 193 -16.26 -21.62 -6.23
C THR A 193 -15.16 -22.21 -7.12
N ARG A 194 -15.06 -21.72 -8.35
CA ARG A 194 -14.08 -22.17 -9.35
C ARG A 194 -12.81 -21.34 -9.38
N ALA A 195 -12.90 -20.08 -8.97
CA ALA A 195 -11.73 -19.21 -8.82
C ALA A 195 -11.95 -18.20 -7.70
N ILE A 196 -10.84 -17.80 -7.08
CA ILE A 196 -10.82 -16.71 -6.11
C ILE A 196 -9.90 -15.61 -6.63
N LEU A 197 -10.36 -14.36 -6.56
CA LEU A 197 -9.54 -13.18 -6.83
C LEU A 197 -9.57 -12.27 -5.59
N MET A 198 -8.45 -12.18 -4.89
CA MET A 198 -8.33 -11.40 -3.67
C MET A 198 -7.49 -10.15 -3.88
N ALA A 199 -8.01 -8.99 -3.52
CA ALA A 199 -7.23 -7.77 -3.37
C ALA A 199 -6.65 -7.72 -1.96
N THR A 200 -5.36 -7.47 -1.84
CA THR A 200 -4.67 -7.25 -0.56
C THR A 200 -3.45 -6.36 -0.75
N HIS A 201 -3.05 -5.68 0.30
CA HIS A 201 -1.76 -4.99 0.37
C HIS A 201 -0.73 -5.80 1.18
N ASN A 202 -1.13 -6.89 1.81
CA ASN A 202 -0.25 -7.73 2.64
C ASN A 202 0.42 -8.81 1.78
N ILE A 203 1.75 -8.74 1.68
CA ILE A 203 2.55 -9.62 0.84
C ILE A 203 2.52 -11.06 1.36
N GLU A 204 2.61 -11.26 2.68
CA GLU A 204 2.56 -12.61 3.26
C GLU A 204 1.23 -13.30 2.97
N GLU A 205 0.10 -12.56 3.05
CA GLU A 205 -1.22 -13.10 2.69
C GLU A 205 -1.27 -13.58 1.25
N ALA A 206 -0.75 -12.76 0.33
CA ALA A 206 -0.71 -13.10 -1.08
C ALA A 206 0.13 -14.36 -1.33
N VAL A 207 1.35 -14.41 -0.77
CA VAL A 207 2.24 -15.58 -0.92
C VAL A 207 1.68 -16.80 -0.18
N PHE A 208 0.93 -16.61 0.92
CA PHE A 208 0.36 -17.72 1.68
C PHE A 208 -0.83 -18.37 0.98
N LEU A 209 -1.72 -17.58 0.38
CA LEU A 209 -3.00 -18.03 -0.15
C LEU A 209 -2.98 -18.29 -1.66
N ALA A 210 -2.29 -17.47 -2.44
CA ALA A 210 -2.50 -17.43 -3.88
C ALA A 210 -1.60 -18.39 -4.68
N ASP A 211 -2.13 -18.93 -5.76
CA ASP A 211 -1.35 -19.65 -6.78
C ASP A 211 -0.66 -18.68 -7.73
N ARG A 212 -1.19 -17.45 -7.83
CA ARG A 212 -0.64 -16.37 -8.65
C ARG A 212 -0.83 -15.02 -8.03
N ILE A 213 0.21 -14.19 -8.11
CA ILE A 213 0.24 -12.82 -7.60
C ILE A 213 0.39 -11.86 -8.76
N LEU A 214 -0.54 -10.91 -8.84
CA LEU A 214 -0.50 -9.78 -9.76
C LEU A 214 -0.21 -8.53 -8.97
N VAL A 215 0.88 -7.84 -9.26
CA VAL A 215 1.23 -6.58 -8.61
C VAL A 215 0.78 -5.42 -9.47
N MET A 216 0.06 -4.50 -8.85
CA MET A 216 -0.38 -3.25 -9.47
C MET A 216 0.44 -2.08 -8.92
N ASP A 217 0.84 -1.20 -9.82
CA ASP A 217 1.37 0.12 -9.51
C ASP A 217 0.24 1.14 -9.46
N LYS A 218 0.52 2.35 -8.96
CA LYS A 218 -0.44 3.46 -8.88
C LYS A 218 -0.06 4.60 -9.83
N ASP A 219 -1.02 5.49 -10.07
CA ASP A 219 -0.83 6.80 -10.76
C ASP A 219 -0.35 6.71 -12.23
N PRO A 220 -1.08 5.99 -13.09
CA PRO A 220 -2.33 5.25 -12.93
C PRO A 220 -2.13 3.77 -12.60
N GLY A 221 -3.16 3.13 -12.03
CA GLY A 221 -3.16 1.71 -11.73
C GLY A 221 -2.88 0.82 -12.94
N ARG A 222 -1.78 0.06 -12.91
CA ARG A 222 -1.35 -0.86 -13.97
C ARG A 222 -0.84 -2.16 -13.38
N VAL A 223 -1.00 -3.27 -14.06
CA VAL A 223 -0.35 -4.53 -13.68
C VAL A 223 1.10 -4.49 -14.14
N ILE A 224 2.03 -4.53 -13.19
CA ILE A 224 3.48 -4.45 -13.43
C ILE A 224 4.18 -5.79 -13.26
N MET A 225 3.58 -6.73 -12.53
CA MET A 225 4.08 -8.08 -12.37
C MET A 225 2.94 -9.08 -12.37
N ASN A 226 3.20 -10.24 -12.97
CA ASN A 226 2.35 -11.43 -12.93
C ASN A 226 3.25 -12.61 -12.58
N MET A 227 3.16 -13.11 -11.34
CA MET A 227 4.06 -14.13 -10.81
C MET A 227 3.26 -15.35 -10.36
N LYS A 228 3.66 -16.52 -10.84
CA LYS A 228 3.18 -17.80 -10.34
C LYS A 228 3.87 -18.15 -9.02
N VAL A 229 3.11 -18.67 -8.06
CA VAL A 229 3.61 -19.14 -6.76
C VAL A 229 3.76 -20.65 -6.83
N ASP A 230 4.96 -21.13 -7.14
CA ASP A 230 5.26 -22.55 -7.27
C ASP A 230 5.56 -23.20 -5.90
N LEU A 231 4.67 -22.99 -4.93
CA LEU A 231 4.71 -23.62 -3.61
C LEU A 231 3.39 -24.35 -3.36
N PRO A 232 3.44 -25.67 -3.05
CA PRO A 232 2.24 -26.42 -2.71
C PRO A 232 1.65 -25.98 -1.35
N HIS A 233 0.34 -26.12 -1.19
CA HIS A 233 -0.32 -26.01 0.12
C HIS A 233 -0.20 -27.31 0.92
N PRO A 234 -0.16 -27.24 2.29
CA PRO A 234 -0.10 -26.02 3.11
C PRO A 234 1.31 -25.40 3.11
N ARG A 235 1.38 -24.09 3.01
CA ARG A 235 2.64 -23.34 2.98
C ARG A 235 3.11 -22.99 4.39
N GLN A 236 4.40 -23.13 4.63
CA GLN A 236 5.03 -22.77 5.89
C GLN A 236 5.74 -21.41 5.73
N ARG A 237 5.35 -20.41 6.53
CA ARG A 237 5.92 -19.06 6.47
C ARG A 237 7.42 -19.00 6.77
N LYS A 238 7.95 -20.00 7.50
CA LYS A 238 9.39 -20.10 7.81
C LYS A 238 10.19 -20.84 6.75
N ASP A 239 9.53 -21.36 5.70
CA ASP A 239 10.24 -22.01 4.58
C ASP A 239 11.07 -20.96 3.83
N PRO A 240 12.37 -21.18 3.58
CA PRO A 240 13.21 -20.28 2.81
C PRO A 240 12.63 -19.95 1.42
N LYS A 241 11.92 -20.87 0.78
CA LYS A 241 11.25 -20.61 -0.50
C LYS A 241 10.09 -19.64 -0.37
N PHE A 242 9.33 -19.73 0.73
CA PHE A 242 8.26 -18.79 1.05
C PHE A 242 8.83 -17.38 1.25
N LEU A 243 9.86 -17.25 2.08
CA LEU A 243 10.54 -15.98 2.35
C LEU A 243 11.13 -15.36 1.07
N ASN A 244 11.77 -16.16 0.22
CA ASN A 244 12.27 -15.69 -1.08
C ASN A 244 11.17 -15.14 -2.01
N LEU A 245 9.96 -15.72 -1.98
CA LEU A 245 8.84 -15.19 -2.77
C LEU A 245 8.30 -13.88 -2.18
N VAL A 246 8.22 -13.79 -0.84
CA VAL A 246 7.86 -12.56 -0.14
C VAL A 246 8.84 -11.45 -0.51
N ASP A 247 10.15 -11.72 -0.44
CA ASP A 247 11.19 -10.76 -0.82
C ASP A 247 11.08 -10.32 -2.29
N ARG A 248 10.79 -11.27 -3.20
CA ARG A 248 10.61 -10.95 -4.61
C ARG A 248 9.45 -10.01 -4.87
N VAL A 249 8.30 -10.25 -4.23
CA VAL A 249 7.12 -9.38 -4.34
C VAL A 249 7.44 -8.02 -3.72
N TYR A 250 8.10 -8.01 -2.56
CA TYR A 250 8.55 -6.79 -1.90
C TYR A 250 9.46 -5.95 -2.80
N MET A 251 10.48 -6.57 -3.42
CA MET A 251 11.41 -5.88 -4.31
C MET A 251 10.70 -5.24 -5.51
N VAL A 252 9.67 -5.88 -6.05
CA VAL A 252 8.87 -5.31 -7.14
C VAL A 252 8.05 -4.12 -6.65
N LEU A 253 7.38 -4.25 -5.49
CA LEU A 253 6.63 -3.14 -4.89
C LEU A 253 7.54 -1.98 -4.52
N ALA A 254 8.68 -2.26 -3.88
CA ALA A 254 9.68 -1.25 -3.53
C ALA A 254 10.38 -0.66 -4.76
N GLY A 255 10.62 -1.48 -5.79
CA GLY A 255 11.24 -1.03 -7.05
C GLY A 255 10.32 -0.12 -7.88
N HIS A 256 9.01 -0.21 -7.70
CA HIS A 256 8.02 0.67 -8.33
C HIS A 256 7.57 1.83 -7.43
N THR A 257 7.78 1.74 -6.13
CA THR A 257 7.75 2.89 -5.21
C THR A 257 9.07 3.67 -5.26
N GLN A 258 10.17 3.04 -5.71
CA GLN A 258 11.33 3.81 -6.17
C GLN A 258 10.99 4.31 -7.57
N PRO A 259 10.94 5.63 -7.80
CA PRO A 259 10.97 6.15 -9.16
C PRO A 259 12.16 5.49 -9.86
N GLU A 260 11.98 5.06 -11.12
CA GLU A 260 13.06 4.58 -12.01
C GLU A 260 14.34 5.31 -11.67
N HIS A 261 15.48 4.61 -11.57
CA HIS A 261 16.78 5.19 -11.22
C HIS A 261 16.91 6.61 -11.77
N VAL A 262 16.36 7.54 -11.02
CA VAL A 262 16.51 8.95 -11.31
C VAL A 262 17.93 9.26 -10.84
N GLU A 263 18.77 9.61 -11.76
CA GLU A 263 20.07 10.16 -11.42
C GLU A 263 19.86 11.26 -10.37
N LEU A 264 20.33 10.97 -9.15
CA LEU A 264 20.30 11.90 -8.03
C LEU A 264 21.00 13.17 -8.48
N GLY A 265 20.27 14.21 -8.89
CA GLY A 265 21.01 15.40 -9.26
C GLY A 265 20.27 16.58 -9.83
N THR A 266 19.00 16.48 -10.17
CA THR A 266 18.34 17.61 -10.83
C THR A 266 17.46 18.41 -9.87
N ALA A 267 17.59 19.73 -9.93
CA ALA A 267 16.68 20.65 -9.28
C ALA A 267 15.37 20.77 -10.09
N PRO A 268 14.26 21.24 -9.50
CA PRO A 268 13.02 21.49 -10.23
C PRO A 268 13.27 22.31 -11.51
N GLY A 269 12.72 21.83 -12.65
CA GLY A 269 12.90 22.46 -13.96
C GLY A 269 14.15 22.06 -14.74
N GLU A 270 15.03 21.22 -14.18
CA GLU A 270 16.15 20.61 -14.91
C GLU A 270 15.75 19.26 -15.54
N PRO A 271 16.47 18.75 -16.56
CA PRO A 271 16.22 17.44 -17.13
C PRO A 271 16.41 16.31 -16.09
N GLY A 272 15.37 15.55 -15.82
CA GLY A 272 15.29 14.52 -14.80
C GLY A 272 14.17 14.78 -13.81
N ARG A 273 13.66 13.75 -13.11
CA ARG A 273 12.60 13.91 -12.12
C ARG A 273 13.17 14.10 -10.72
N THR A 274 12.64 15.07 -9.97
CA THR A 274 12.97 15.27 -8.57
C THR A 274 12.34 14.15 -7.73
N ARG A 275 13.15 13.44 -6.92
CA ARG A 275 12.64 12.40 -6.02
C ARG A 275 11.80 13.04 -4.92
N ALA A 276 10.57 12.57 -4.74
CA ALA A 276 9.70 13.00 -3.66
C ALA A 276 10.29 12.64 -2.29
N LEU A 277 10.15 13.54 -1.33
CA LEU A 277 10.49 13.27 0.07
C LEU A 277 9.37 12.47 0.71
N PRO A 278 9.67 11.36 1.40
CA PRO A 278 8.66 10.65 2.16
C PRO A 278 8.13 11.53 3.30
N HIS A 279 6.80 11.66 3.40
CA HIS A 279 6.18 12.43 4.47
C HIS A 279 6.15 11.59 5.75
N ILE A 280 7.05 11.87 6.68
CA ILE A 280 7.21 11.17 7.97
C ILE A 280 7.47 12.17 9.09
N ASN A 281 7.14 11.75 10.31
CA ASN A 281 7.60 12.43 11.52
C ASN A 281 9.04 12.01 11.83
N ILE A 282 9.91 12.97 12.14
CA ILE A 282 11.33 12.70 12.42
C ILE A 282 11.51 11.99 13.76
N ASP A 283 10.61 12.19 14.71
CA ASP A 283 10.64 11.47 15.99
C ASP A 283 10.35 9.98 15.78
N ASP A 284 9.46 9.62 14.86
CA ASP A 284 9.17 8.23 14.49
C ASP A 284 10.38 7.58 13.78
N LEU A 285 11.04 8.33 12.90
CA LEU A 285 12.31 7.88 12.29
C LEU A 285 13.38 7.64 13.36
N THR A 286 13.50 8.57 14.30
CA THR A 286 14.46 8.44 15.40
C THR A 286 14.18 7.20 16.24
N GLY A 287 12.91 6.98 16.60
CA GLY A 287 12.47 5.80 17.35
C GLY A 287 12.76 4.49 16.61
N LEU A 288 12.55 4.46 15.29
CA LEU A 288 12.90 3.30 14.45
C LEU A 288 14.40 3.01 14.50
N LEU A 289 15.26 4.04 14.33
CA LEU A 289 16.70 3.86 14.33
C LEU A 289 17.25 3.44 15.71
N GLU A 290 16.71 4.00 16.81
CA GLU A 290 17.04 3.58 18.18
C GLU A 290 16.62 2.13 18.44
N HIS A 291 15.46 1.73 17.95
CA HIS A 291 14.98 0.37 18.09
C HIS A 291 15.88 -0.63 17.34
N LEU A 292 16.28 -0.30 16.10
CA LEU A 292 17.20 -1.12 15.32
C LEU A 292 18.59 -1.21 15.96
N ASP A 293 19.07 -0.14 16.58
CA ASP A 293 20.37 -0.12 17.28
C ASP A 293 20.37 -1.04 18.50
N ALA A 294 19.24 -1.18 19.16
CA ALA A 294 19.05 -2.11 20.29
C ALA A 294 18.93 -3.60 19.87
N MET A 295 18.78 -3.87 18.57
CA MET A 295 18.62 -5.25 18.06
C MET A 295 19.96 -5.96 17.83
N PRO A 296 19.98 -7.32 17.87
CA PRO A 296 21.17 -8.07 17.54
C PRO A 296 21.66 -7.80 16.10
N ASN A 297 22.93 -7.42 15.95
CA ASN A 297 23.57 -7.07 14.67
C ASN A 297 22.93 -5.84 13.98
N ASN A 298 22.22 -4.98 14.71
CA ASN A 298 21.57 -3.76 14.19
C ASN A 298 20.70 -4.03 12.97
N ARG A 299 20.05 -5.19 12.94
CA ARG A 299 19.28 -5.72 11.82
C ARG A 299 17.95 -6.26 12.29
N ALA A 300 16.90 -5.97 11.49
CA ALA A 300 15.57 -6.50 11.71
C ALA A 300 14.94 -6.91 10.38
N ASP A 301 14.12 -7.95 10.42
CA ASP A 301 13.16 -8.26 9.37
C ASP A 301 12.06 -7.20 9.37
N ILE A 302 11.81 -6.57 8.22
CA ILE A 302 10.88 -5.44 8.07
C ILE A 302 9.45 -5.82 8.51
N TYR A 303 9.05 -7.07 8.26
CA TYR A 303 7.70 -7.54 8.63
C TYR A 303 7.57 -7.85 10.12
N ALA A 304 8.64 -8.41 10.72
CA ALA A 304 8.68 -8.59 12.17
C ALA A 304 8.62 -7.23 12.87
N LEU A 305 9.33 -6.25 12.34
CA LEU A 305 9.41 -4.88 12.84
C LEU A 305 8.05 -4.17 12.84
N ALA A 306 7.25 -4.34 11.76
CA ALA A 306 5.89 -3.79 11.68
C ALA A 306 4.97 -4.29 12.80
N ARG A 307 5.08 -5.58 13.12
CA ARG A 307 4.31 -6.19 14.22
C ARG A 307 4.81 -5.74 15.60
N GLU A 308 6.10 -5.66 15.77
CA GLU A 308 6.72 -5.31 17.05
C GLU A 308 6.45 -3.87 17.44
N LEU A 309 6.57 -2.96 16.48
CA LEU A 309 6.30 -1.53 16.67
C LEU A 309 4.81 -1.18 16.62
N GLN A 310 3.94 -2.10 16.23
CA GLN A 310 2.50 -1.88 16.03
C GLN A 310 2.20 -0.71 15.07
N ILE A 311 3.07 -0.48 14.11
CA ILE A 311 2.96 0.56 13.08
C ILE A 311 2.30 -0.05 11.84
N ASN A 312 1.48 0.75 11.16
CA ASN A 312 0.94 0.41 9.84
C ASN A 312 2.09 0.15 8.86
N SER A 313 1.94 -0.85 8.01
CA SER A 313 2.98 -1.23 7.04
C SER A 313 3.37 -0.09 6.11
N ASP A 314 2.42 0.75 5.67
CA ASP A 314 2.69 1.89 4.80
C ASP A 314 3.52 2.97 5.51
N ASP A 315 3.24 3.23 6.78
CA ASP A 315 3.98 4.20 7.59
C ASP A 315 5.39 3.70 7.90
N LEU A 316 5.52 2.40 8.22
CA LEU A 316 6.84 1.78 8.40
C LEU A 316 7.68 1.85 7.13
N LEU A 317 7.09 1.55 5.97
CA LEU A 317 7.79 1.63 4.68
C LEU A 317 8.32 3.03 4.40
N ARG A 318 7.54 4.09 4.68
CA ARG A 318 8.00 5.48 4.55
C ARG A 318 9.16 5.81 5.47
N LEU A 319 9.13 5.30 6.72
CA LEU A 319 10.24 5.47 7.67
C LEU A 319 11.50 4.77 7.18
N ILE A 320 11.37 3.55 6.67
CA ILE A 320 12.46 2.75 6.11
C ILE A 320 13.05 3.42 4.87
N GLU A 321 12.20 3.88 3.94
CA GLU A 321 12.63 4.65 2.76
C GLU A 321 13.39 5.92 3.16
N THR A 322 12.93 6.60 4.21
CA THR A 322 13.61 7.79 4.72
C THR A 322 14.96 7.44 5.33
N ALA A 323 15.05 6.35 6.09
CA ALA A 323 16.31 5.89 6.66
C ALA A 323 17.35 5.56 5.58
N GLU A 324 16.93 4.91 4.49
CA GLU A 324 17.78 4.62 3.33
C GLU A 324 18.14 5.89 2.56
N LEU A 325 17.16 6.77 2.27
CA LEU A 325 17.35 8.04 1.57
C LEU A 325 18.38 8.94 2.27
N LEU A 326 18.31 8.98 3.60
CA LEU A 326 19.25 9.74 4.43
C LEU A 326 20.58 8.99 4.64
N GLY A 327 20.66 7.73 4.23
CA GLY A 327 21.84 6.89 4.34
C GLY A 327 22.14 6.49 5.79
N PHE A 328 21.12 6.22 6.58
CA PHE A 328 21.24 5.68 7.94
C PHE A 328 21.14 4.17 7.97
N ALA A 329 20.45 3.58 7.01
CA ALA A 329 20.25 2.14 6.91
C ALA A 329 20.42 1.65 5.47
N ASN A 330 20.64 0.35 5.34
CA ASN A 330 20.64 -0.38 4.08
C ASN A 330 19.51 -1.40 4.10
N ILE A 331 18.82 -1.52 2.98
CA ILE A 331 17.74 -2.50 2.81
C ILE A 331 18.26 -3.60 1.90
N ALA A 332 18.20 -4.84 2.36
CA ALA A 332 18.57 -5.99 1.55
C ALA A 332 17.79 -7.22 2.00
N TYR A 333 17.22 -7.95 1.05
CA TYR A 333 16.55 -9.24 1.27
C TYR A 333 15.41 -9.21 2.32
N GLY A 334 14.65 -8.10 2.39
CA GLY A 334 13.55 -7.95 3.34
C GLY A 334 13.97 -7.52 4.74
N ASP A 335 15.27 -7.30 4.97
CA ASP A 335 15.81 -6.80 6.22
C ASP A 335 16.27 -5.35 6.08
N ILE A 336 16.10 -4.60 7.15
CA ILE A 336 16.74 -3.32 7.36
C ILE A 336 17.94 -3.50 8.30
N THR A 337 19.08 -2.93 7.92
CA THR A 337 20.30 -2.97 8.72
C THR A 337 20.85 -1.55 8.88
N LEU A 338 21.11 -1.11 10.10
CA LEU A 338 21.79 0.16 10.32
C LEU A 338 23.22 0.10 9.75
N ASN A 339 23.63 1.21 9.18
CA ASN A 339 25.03 1.42 8.85
C ASN A 339 25.72 2.26 9.96
N PRO A 340 27.06 2.41 9.97
CA PRO A 340 27.77 3.15 11.01
C PRO A 340 27.29 4.59 11.23
N LEU A 341 26.69 5.22 10.22
CA LEU A 341 26.10 6.55 10.35
C LEU A 341 24.75 6.49 11.06
N GLY A 342 23.95 5.46 10.79
CA GLY A 342 22.68 5.20 11.46
C GLY A 342 22.88 4.89 12.95
N GLU A 343 23.86 4.06 13.28
CA GLU A 343 24.30 3.79 14.67
C GLU A 343 24.70 5.10 15.37
N THR A 344 25.58 5.88 14.73
CA THR A 344 25.99 7.19 15.27
C THR A 344 24.79 8.12 15.49
N PHE A 345 23.79 8.11 14.61
CA PHE A 345 22.60 8.93 14.75
C PHE A 345 21.72 8.43 15.91
N ALA A 346 21.53 7.12 16.04
CA ALA A 346 20.72 6.51 17.09
C ALA A 346 21.29 6.78 18.50
N GLU A 347 22.60 6.71 18.66
CA GLU A 347 23.30 6.95 19.92
C GLU A 347 23.51 8.45 20.24
N ALA A 348 23.35 9.35 19.26
CA ALA A 348 23.70 10.75 19.39
C ALA A 348 22.75 11.53 20.31
N SER A 349 23.26 12.59 20.96
CA SER A 349 22.43 13.57 21.65
C SER A 349 21.52 14.30 20.66
N ILE A 350 20.40 14.85 21.14
CA ILE A 350 19.43 15.61 20.32
C ILE A 350 20.11 16.65 19.43
N ARG A 351 21.08 17.38 19.96
CA ARG A 351 21.82 18.39 19.19
C ARG A 351 22.66 17.76 18.09
N ALA A 352 23.38 16.68 18.39
CA ALA A 352 24.19 15.98 17.40
C ALA A 352 23.32 15.33 16.31
N ARG A 353 22.15 14.79 16.66
CA ARG A 353 21.17 14.28 15.68
C ARG A 353 20.74 15.37 14.70
N LYS A 354 20.40 16.55 15.16
CA LYS A 354 20.06 17.69 14.31
C LYS A 354 21.19 18.06 13.34
N GLU A 355 22.44 18.07 13.82
CA GLU A 355 23.60 18.37 12.99
C GLU A 355 23.87 17.27 11.92
N ILE A 356 23.75 15.99 12.29
CA ILE A 356 23.84 14.86 11.35
C ILE A 356 22.73 14.96 10.31
N PHE A 357 21.48 15.13 10.76
CA PHE A 357 20.31 15.22 9.90
C PHE A 357 20.44 16.41 8.92
N ALA A 358 20.84 17.57 9.39
CA ALA A 358 21.11 18.76 8.57
C ALA A 358 22.15 18.48 7.46
N THR A 359 23.21 17.73 7.80
CA THR A 359 24.26 17.37 6.85
C THR A 359 23.72 16.45 5.76
N ARG A 360 22.79 15.56 6.11
CA ARG A 360 22.19 14.59 5.17
C ARG A 360 21.17 15.23 4.25
N ILE A 361 20.21 15.98 4.79
CA ILE A 361 19.18 16.63 3.97
C ILE A 361 19.73 17.66 3.00
N ARG A 362 20.83 18.37 3.36
CA ARG A 362 21.51 19.30 2.44
C ARG A 362 22.04 18.64 1.16
N ARG A 363 22.18 17.31 1.13
CA ARG A 363 22.62 16.56 -0.06
C ARG A 363 21.45 16.22 -0.98
N LEU A 364 20.21 16.30 -0.51
CA LEU A 364 19.03 16.00 -1.30
C LEU A 364 18.78 17.08 -2.34
N PRO A 365 18.36 16.72 -3.55
CA PRO A 365 18.14 17.66 -4.66
C PRO A 365 17.23 18.81 -4.29
N LEU A 366 16.07 18.51 -3.66
CA LEU A 366 15.10 19.52 -3.23
C LEU A 366 15.73 20.54 -2.27
N PHE A 367 16.48 20.09 -1.27
CA PHE A 367 17.16 20.98 -0.33
C PHE A 367 18.29 21.78 -0.98
N LYS A 368 19.07 21.18 -1.88
CA LYS A 368 20.09 21.91 -2.65
C LYS A 368 19.46 23.05 -3.43
N TRP A 369 18.37 22.76 -4.14
CA TRP A 369 17.64 23.75 -4.92
C TRP A 369 17.05 24.85 -4.01
N LEU A 370 16.28 24.50 -2.97
CA LEU A 370 15.71 25.44 -2.00
C LEU A 370 16.74 26.37 -1.38
N LEU A 371 17.86 25.80 -0.91
CA LEU A 371 18.95 26.58 -0.30
C LEU A 371 19.63 27.48 -1.32
N SER A 372 19.77 27.05 -2.58
CA SER A 372 20.33 27.90 -3.65
C SER A 372 19.42 29.08 -3.98
N MET A 373 18.12 28.84 -4.08
CA MET A 373 17.11 29.89 -4.30
C MET A 373 17.08 30.92 -3.19
N LEU A 374 17.05 30.46 -1.94
CA LEU A 374 17.08 31.33 -0.75
C LEU A 374 18.35 32.19 -0.65
N ARG A 375 19.49 31.60 -1.05
CA ARG A 375 20.76 32.35 -1.10
C ARG A 375 20.85 33.38 -2.22
N ALA A 376 20.13 33.14 -3.32
CA ALA A 376 20.11 34.03 -4.48
C ALA A 376 19.24 35.29 -4.25
N THR A 377 18.33 35.26 -3.28
CA THR A 377 17.50 36.43 -2.94
C THR A 377 18.21 37.39 -1.99
N ASP A 378 18.07 38.70 -2.21
CA ASP A 378 18.75 39.74 -1.40
C ASP A 378 18.44 39.65 0.11
N LYS A 379 17.18 39.26 0.44
CA LYS A 379 16.71 39.08 1.83
C LYS A 379 16.86 37.66 2.37
N LYS A 380 17.36 36.71 1.55
CA LYS A 380 17.39 35.26 1.85
C LYS A 380 16.01 34.70 2.25
N GLN A 381 14.99 35.18 1.59
CA GLN A 381 13.58 34.88 1.84
C GLN A 381 12.90 34.53 0.52
N LEU A 382 11.94 33.60 0.59
CA LEU A 382 11.08 33.20 -0.53
C LEU A 382 9.64 33.07 -0.05
N GLU A 383 8.69 33.56 -0.83
CA GLU A 383 7.27 33.37 -0.59
C GLU A 383 6.87 31.93 -0.89
N TRP A 384 5.94 31.39 -0.12
CA TRP A 384 5.36 30.07 -0.28
C TRP A 384 4.93 29.79 -1.73
N ASP A 385 4.10 30.68 -2.29
CA ASP A 385 3.54 30.54 -3.62
C ASP A 385 4.60 30.40 -4.73
N VAL A 386 5.75 31.06 -4.56
CA VAL A 386 6.86 30.98 -5.54
C VAL A 386 7.48 29.60 -5.52
N ILE A 387 7.64 29.03 -4.33
CA ILE A 387 8.25 27.69 -4.17
C ILE A 387 7.26 26.63 -4.63
N GLN A 388 5.99 26.75 -4.24
CA GLN A 388 4.93 25.83 -4.64
C GLN A 388 4.79 25.76 -6.17
N LYS A 389 4.68 26.90 -6.86
CA LYS A 389 4.61 26.94 -8.33
C LYS A 389 5.83 26.34 -9.02
N ALA A 390 7.00 26.48 -8.42
CA ALA A 390 8.20 25.84 -8.96
C ALA A 390 8.17 24.31 -8.77
N LEU A 391 7.60 23.80 -7.66
CA LEU A 391 7.42 22.39 -7.43
C LEU A 391 6.31 21.79 -8.29
N GLU A 392 5.28 22.55 -8.65
CA GLU A 392 4.21 22.14 -9.58
C GLU A 392 4.71 21.86 -11.01
N LEU A 393 5.92 22.26 -11.35
CA LEU A 393 6.57 21.86 -12.62
C LEU A 393 6.96 20.36 -12.62
N GLU A 394 7.18 19.78 -11.44
CA GLU A 394 7.62 18.40 -11.28
C GLU A 394 6.56 17.50 -10.64
N PHE A 395 5.69 18.06 -9.80
CA PHE A 395 4.68 17.37 -9.02
C PHE A 395 3.28 17.89 -9.31
N HIS A 396 2.24 17.09 -9.08
CA HIS A 396 0.88 17.61 -9.05
C HIS A 396 0.68 18.55 -7.85
N GLU A 397 -0.27 19.47 -7.93
CA GLU A 397 -0.53 20.54 -6.94
C GLU A 397 -0.55 20.02 -5.48
N GLU A 398 -1.36 19.00 -5.17
CA GLU A 398 -1.44 18.40 -3.83
C GLU A 398 -0.11 17.76 -3.37
N GLU A 399 0.67 17.22 -4.30
CA GLU A 399 1.96 16.63 -3.99
C GLU A 399 3.03 17.72 -3.82
N ALA A 400 3.00 18.79 -4.62
CA ALA A 400 3.88 19.94 -4.49
C ALA A 400 3.73 20.61 -3.11
N GLU A 401 2.49 20.76 -2.64
CA GLU A 401 2.18 21.26 -1.29
C GLU A 401 2.77 20.34 -0.23
N ARG A 402 2.51 19.03 -0.30
CA ARG A 402 3.07 18.05 0.65
C ARG A 402 4.59 18.02 0.66
N GLN A 403 5.23 18.16 -0.50
CA GLN A 403 6.70 18.20 -0.60
C GLN A 403 7.28 19.46 0.05
N LEU A 404 6.59 20.59 -0.10
CA LEU A 404 6.99 21.84 0.54
C LEU A 404 6.82 21.75 2.06
N ASP A 405 5.68 21.25 2.56
CA ASP A 405 5.45 21.02 3.99
C ASP A 405 6.52 20.11 4.59
N THR A 406 6.79 18.98 3.94
CA THR A 406 7.84 18.04 4.38
C THR A 406 9.22 18.71 4.42
N ALA A 407 9.54 19.52 3.41
CA ALA A 407 10.82 20.24 3.37
C ALA A 407 10.94 21.28 4.48
N ILE A 408 9.83 21.96 4.82
CA ILE A 408 9.78 22.91 5.93
C ILE A 408 9.98 22.18 7.28
N ASP A 409 9.25 21.09 7.52
CA ASP A 409 9.35 20.31 8.76
C ASP A 409 10.75 19.76 8.97
N TRP A 410 11.35 19.16 7.93
CA TRP A 410 12.71 18.66 7.99
C TRP A 410 13.74 19.77 8.16
N GLY A 411 13.53 20.90 7.46
CA GLY A 411 14.40 22.06 7.55
C GLY A 411 14.38 22.75 8.91
N ARG A 412 13.20 22.81 9.55
CA ARG A 412 13.00 23.32 10.91
C ARG A 412 13.65 22.42 11.95
N TYR A 413 13.44 21.12 11.86
CA TYR A 413 14.11 20.16 12.75
C TYR A 413 15.62 20.28 12.65
N ALA A 414 16.15 20.40 11.44
CA ALA A 414 17.58 20.53 11.14
C ALA A 414 18.16 21.93 11.48
N GLU A 415 17.34 22.88 11.91
CA GLU A 415 17.73 24.27 12.19
C GLU A 415 18.43 24.95 10.99
N ILE A 416 17.98 24.66 9.76
CA ILE A 416 18.50 25.26 8.52
C ILE A 416 17.50 26.16 7.81
N LEU A 417 16.20 25.91 8.03
CA LEU A 417 15.08 26.68 7.49
C LEU A 417 14.16 27.11 8.60
N ALA A 418 13.58 28.29 8.45
CA ALA A 418 12.49 28.78 9.27
C ALA A 418 11.35 29.26 8.36
N TYR A 419 10.12 29.11 8.82
CA TYR A 419 8.91 29.52 8.12
C TYR A 419 8.02 30.35 9.03
N GLU A 420 7.53 31.45 8.51
CA GLU A 420 6.62 32.36 9.21
C GLU A 420 5.22 32.25 8.61
N ASP A 421 4.31 31.64 9.36
CA ASP A 421 2.93 31.38 8.91
C ASP A 421 2.16 32.66 8.57
N SER A 422 2.40 33.75 9.31
CA SER A 422 1.65 35.01 9.13
C SER A 422 1.98 35.73 7.83
N SER A 423 3.19 35.58 7.34
CA SER A 423 3.68 36.21 6.08
C SER A 423 3.83 35.20 4.94
N GLN A 424 3.65 33.92 5.21
CA GLN A 424 3.88 32.81 4.28
C GLN A 424 5.27 32.84 3.62
N VAL A 425 6.29 33.11 4.43
CA VAL A 425 7.67 33.29 3.94
C VAL A 425 8.61 32.26 4.57
N LEU A 426 9.38 31.62 3.71
CA LEU A 426 10.48 30.73 4.08
C LEU A 426 11.80 31.50 4.08
N PHE A 427 12.64 31.28 5.09
CA PHE A 427 13.96 31.93 5.20
C PHE A 427 15.02 31.01 5.81
N LEU A 428 16.29 31.39 5.61
CA LEU A 428 17.42 30.66 6.20
C LEU A 428 17.56 31.01 7.70
N GLU A 429 17.69 29.99 8.55
CA GLU A 429 18.04 30.22 9.96
C GLU A 429 19.43 30.85 10.09
N PRO A 430 19.60 31.88 10.95
CA PRO A 430 20.88 32.60 11.09
C PRO A 430 22.08 31.77 11.53
N GLY A 431 21.85 30.57 12.12
CA GLY A 431 22.90 29.60 12.53
C GLY A 431 23.26 28.57 11.47
N GLY A 432 22.43 28.37 10.43
CA GLY A 432 22.61 27.34 9.41
C GLY A 432 23.70 27.63 8.35
N ALA A 433 24.33 28.80 8.38
CA ALA A 433 25.30 29.24 7.36
C ALA A 433 26.77 29.03 7.73
N THR A 434 27.10 28.59 8.93
CA THR A 434 28.49 28.46 9.39
C THR A 434 28.92 27.03 9.63
N GLY A 435 29.06 26.27 8.55
CA GLY A 435 29.79 25.01 8.51
C GLY A 435 31.02 25.13 7.58
N PHE A 436 32.20 25.40 8.17
CA PHE A 436 33.54 25.21 7.61
C PHE A 436 33.90 25.92 6.30
N VAL A 437 34.40 27.14 6.38
CA VAL A 437 35.65 27.57 5.75
C VAL A 437 36.33 28.55 6.72
N LYS A 438 37.22 28.11 7.61
CA LYS A 438 38.32 28.93 8.08
C LYS A 438 39.42 28.82 7.04
N GLU A 439 39.45 29.74 6.08
CA GLU A 439 40.66 30.05 5.34
C GLU A 439 41.70 30.56 6.34
N ASN A 440 42.86 29.91 6.30
CA ASN A 440 44.09 30.40 6.91
C ASN A 440 44.45 31.76 6.33
N ALA A 441 44.13 32.84 7.01
CA ALA A 441 44.74 34.14 6.78
C ALA A 441 46.00 34.17 7.61
N GLY A 442 47.13 34.15 6.89
CA GLY A 442 48.49 34.19 7.47
C GLY A 442 48.69 35.36 8.40
N ALA A 443 49.38 35.09 9.51
CA ALA A 443 49.88 36.09 10.43
C ALA A 443 51.07 36.84 9.76
N PRO A 444 51.14 38.20 9.88
CA PRO A 444 52.37 38.89 9.55
C PRO A 444 53.35 38.73 10.70
N GLY A 445 54.56 38.37 10.36
CA GLY A 445 55.69 38.26 11.29
C GLY A 445 56.12 39.62 11.88
N PRO A 446 56.80 39.60 13.07
CA PRO A 446 57.21 40.80 13.76
C PRO A 446 58.52 41.38 13.16
N GLN A 447 58.54 42.69 13.06
CA GLN A 447 59.76 43.43 13.12
C GLN A 447 60.12 43.76 14.57
#